data_e5a81e4141acf27d26ed59c7de09fef8
#
_entry.id   e5a81e4141acf27d26ed59c7de09fef8
#
_cell.length_a   1.000
_cell.length_b   1.000
_cell.length_c   1.000
_cell.angle_alpha   90.00
_cell.angle_beta   90.00
_cell.angle_gamma   90.00
#
_symmetry.space_group_name_H-M   'P 1'
#
loop_
_entity.id
_entity.type
_entity.pdbx_description
1 polymer ?
#
loop_
_entity_poly.entity_id
_entity_poly.type
_entity_poly.pdbx_seq_one_letter_code
_entity_poly.pdbx_strand_id
1 'polypeptide(L)'
;MKTKKRKRGLSFLLAVLATAVCLLTGCGTQKSEAQEDAETIQVYLWNTMLYENYAPYIQSQLPDVNIEFIVGNNDLDFYKFLNENGGLPDIITCCRFSLHDAAPLKDSLMNLATTNEAGAVYNTYLSSFKNEDGSVNWLPVCADAHGFVVNRGLFEKYGIPLPTDYDSFVSACQAFAKHGIRGFDADYTYDYTCMETLQGLSVSELSSAEGRKWRSAYSDPANTEKVGLDDTVWPTAFKNFEQFIRDTGLNAADLTLNYDDIMDRMRSGELAMFFGTSANVKILQDEGIDTTFLPFFGQDGQQWLMTTPYFQVALNRELEQDSARRDKAMQVLHVMLSE
;
A
#
# COMPACT_ATOMS: atom_id res chain seq x y z
N MET A 1 -40.98 -58.08 -16.64
CA MET A 1 -42.03 -58.56 -15.72
C MET A 1 -42.03 -57.68 -14.48
N LYS A 2 -43.02 -56.82 -14.37
CA LYS A 2 -43.98 -56.62 -13.25
C LYS A 2 -43.23 -56.45 -11.87
N THR A 3 -43.43 -55.44 -11.03
CA THR A 3 -44.63 -54.71 -10.67
C THR A 3 -44.31 -53.41 -9.92
N LYS A 4 -45.09 -52.45 -10.18
CA LYS A 4 -45.55 -51.23 -9.52
C LYS A 4 -46.11 -51.43 -8.09
N LYS A 5 -46.09 -50.28 -7.35
CA LYS A 5 -46.86 -49.84 -6.16
C LYS A 5 -46.05 -49.89 -4.85
N ARG A 6 -45.97 -48.87 -3.99
CA ARG A 6 -46.97 -47.89 -3.53
C ARG A 6 -46.24 -46.77 -2.76
N LYS A 7 -46.32 -45.51 -3.15
CA LYS A 7 -46.06 -44.36 -2.30
C LYS A 7 -47.29 -43.47 -2.30
N ARG A 8 -48.08 -43.51 -1.27
CA ARG A 8 -49.08 -42.49 -0.89
C ARG A 8 -49.35 -42.67 0.59
N GLY A 9 -49.00 -41.72 1.44
CA GLY A 9 -49.42 -41.75 2.85
C GLY A 9 -48.44 -41.16 3.85
N LEU A 10 -47.65 -40.13 3.49
CA LEU A 10 -46.81 -39.42 4.49
C LEU A 10 -46.78 -37.91 4.31
N SER A 11 -47.78 -37.33 3.64
CA SER A 11 -47.82 -35.87 3.39
C SER A 11 -48.96 -35.15 4.10
N PHE A 12 -49.62 -35.76 5.05
CA PHE A 12 -50.81 -35.16 5.72
C PHE A 12 -50.68 -34.99 7.23
N LEU A 13 -49.51 -35.27 7.84
CA LEU A 13 -49.30 -35.11 9.29
C LEU A 13 -48.32 -34.02 9.69
N LEU A 14 -47.81 -33.24 8.76
CA LEU A 14 -46.86 -32.12 9.04
C LEU A 14 -47.49 -30.73 8.90
N ALA A 15 -48.79 -30.64 8.58
CA ALA A 15 -49.48 -29.37 8.35
C ALA A 15 -50.34 -28.87 9.54
N VAL A 16 -50.34 -29.54 10.68
CA VAL A 16 -51.20 -29.17 11.83
C VAL A 16 -50.43 -28.78 13.09
N LEU A 17 -49.09 -28.82 13.09
CA LEU A 17 -48.26 -28.38 14.23
C LEU A 17 -47.62 -27.00 14.06
N ALA A 18 -47.92 -26.24 13.00
CA ALA A 18 -47.34 -24.92 12.72
C ALA A 18 -48.24 -23.72 13.08
N THR A 19 -49.40 -23.94 13.71
CA THR A 19 -50.36 -22.85 13.97
C THR A 19 -50.68 -22.58 15.46
N ALA A 20 -49.85 -23.03 16.40
CA ALA A 20 -50.12 -22.87 17.84
C ALA A 20 -48.98 -22.24 18.67
N VAL A 21 -48.02 -21.48 18.05
CA VAL A 21 -46.95 -20.79 18.79
C VAL A 21 -46.91 -19.27 18.55
N CYS A 22 -47.94 -18.71 17.95
CA CYS A 22 -47.97 -17.27 17.66
C CYS A 22 -48.92 -16.48 18.55
N LEU A 23 -48.94 -16.65 19.86
CA LEU A 23 -49.62 -15.72 20.76
C LEU A 23 -49.07 -15.84 22.18
N LEU A 24 -47.86 -15.36 22.45
CA LEU A 24 -47.38 -14.92 23.75
C LEU A 24 -45.91 -14.46 23.64
N THR A 25 -45.66 -13.29 23.08
CA THR A 25 -44.47 -12.53 23.45
C THR A 25 -44.76 -11.06 23.29
N GLY A 26 -44.58 -10.36 24.39
CA GLY A 26 -44.78 -8.93 24.50
C GLY A 26 -43.84 -8.10 23.63
N CYS A 27 -44.17 -6.84 23.48
CA CYS A 27 -43.38 -5.78 22.88
C CYS A 27 -41.94 -5.75 23.36
N GLY A 28 -41.04 -6.42 22.62
CA GLY A 28 -39.65 -6.09 22.51
C GLY A 28 -39.47 -5.65 21.07
N THR A 29 -39.04 -4.44 20.84
CA THR A 29 -38.62 -3.94 19.54
C THR A 29 -37.49 -4.82 19.05
N GLN A 30 -37.82 -5.87 18.25
CA GLN A 30 -36.84 -6.55 17.42
C GLN A 30 -36.39 -5.54 16.36
N LYS A 31 -35.21 -4.95 16.53
CA LYS A 31 -34.51 -4.37 15.40
C LYS A 31 -34.45 -5.43 14.31
N SER A 32 -34.95 -5.15 13.11
CA SER A 32 -34.83 -6.08 12.00
C SER A 32 -33.35 -6.23 11.64
N GLU A 33 -32.91 -7.42 11.24
CA GLU A 33 -31.55 -7.66 10.73
C GLU A 33 -31.16 -6.60 9.67
N ALA A 34 -32.11 -6.21 8.80
CA ALA A 34 -31.89 -5.12 7.83
C ALA A 34 -31.64 -3.75 8.45
N GLN A 35 -32.09 -3.48 9.69
CA GLN A 35 -31.87 -2.21 10.37
C GLN A 35 -30.56 -2.22 11.17
N GLU A 36 -30.08 -3.38 11.57
CA GLU A 36 -28.79 -3.58 12.19
C GLU A 36 -27.66 -3.49 11.14
N ASP A 37 -27.88 -4.08 9.95
CA ASP A 37 -26.98 -3.97 8.79
C ASP A 37 -26.85 -2.52 8.29
N ALA A 38 -27.95 -1.75 8.29
CA ALA A 38 -27.95 -0.34 7.86
C ALA A 38 -27.16 0.60 8.80
N GLU A 39 -26.92 0.20 10.03
CA GLU A 39 -26.12 0.96 11.01
C GLU A 39 -24.65 0.58 11.04
N THR A 40 -24.25 -0.54 10.44
CA THR A 40 -22.88 -1.04 10.40
C THR A 40 -22.07 -0.43 9.27
N ILE A 41 -20.90 0.12 9.54
CA ILE A 41 -19.97 0.64 8.53
C ILE A 41 -19.03 -0.48 8.11
N GLN A 42 -19.01 -0.79 6.83
CA GLN A 42 -18.12 -1.79 6.26
C GLN A 42 -16.79 -1.16 5.83
N VAL A 43 -15.69 -1.68 6.37
CA VAL A 43 -14.33 -1.21 6.07
C VAL A 43 -13.51 -2.35 5.47
N TYR A 44 -13.18 -2.24 4.20
CA TYR A 44 -12.33 -3.19 3.50
C TYR A 44 -10.85 -2.83 3.70
N LEU A 45 -10.10 -3.75 4.28
CA LEU A 45 -8.65 -3.66 4.49
C LEU A 45 -7.94 -4.60 3.53
N TRP A 46 -7.05 -4.06 2.72
CA TRP A 46 -6.43 -4.77 1.60
C TRP A 46 -5.43 -5.87 1.99
N ASN A 47 -5.07 -6.00 3.28
CA ASN A 47 -4.25 -7.10 3.77
C ASN A 47 -4.51 -7.45 5.24
N THR A 48 -4.03 -8.63 5.63
CA THR A 48 -4.19 -9.18 6.99
C THR A 48 -3.44 -8.35 8.05
N MET A 49 -2.28 -7.79 7.73
CA MET A 49 -1.51 -6.97 8.68
C MET A 49 -2.28 -5.72 9.11
N LEU A 50 -2.97 -5.06 8.18
CA LEU A 50 -3.85 -3.93 8.52
C LEU A 50 -5.02 -4.39 9.39
N TYR A 51 -5.59 -5.54 9.09
CA TYR A 51 -6.67 -6.09 9.91
C TYR A 51 -6.21 -6.38 11.34
N GLU A 52 -5.06 -7.00 11.51
CA GLU A 52 -4.54 -7.39 12.84
C GLU A 52 -4.10 -6.20 13.70
N ASN A 53 -3.56 -5.15 13.06
CA ASN A 53 -2.94 -4.04 13.78
C ASN A 53 -3.77 -2.74 13.71
N TYR A 54 -4.37 -2.44 12.58
CA TYR A 54 -5.04 -1.16 12.36
C TYR A 54 -6.53 -1.18 12.67
N ALA A 55 -7.23 -2.30 12.39
CA ALA A 55 -8.65 -2.41 12.72
C ALA A 55 -8.92 -2.29 14.24
N PRO A 56 -8.14 -2.92 15.15
CA PRO A 56 -8.31 -2.73 16.59
C PRO A 56 -8.08 -1.27 17.02
N TYR A 57 -7.13 -0.58 16.39
CA TYR A 57 -6.89 0.83 16.66
C TYR A 57 -8.12 1.68 16.30
N ILE A 58 -8.63 1.55 15.07
CA ILE A 58 -9.82 2.29 14.60
C ILE A 58 -11.00 2.03 15.54
N GLN A 59 -11.28 0.77 15.86
CA GLN A 59 -12.40 0.41 16.76
C GLN A 59 -12.22 0.99 18.17
N SER A 60 -10.98 1.08 18.66
CA SER A 60 -10.70 1.67 19.99
C SER A 60 -11.00 3.17 20.04
N GLN A 61 -10.83 3.87 18.92
CA GLN A 61 -11.12 5.31 18.82
C GLN A 61 -12.62 5.59 18.63
N LEU A 62 -13.38 4.62 18.16
CA LEU A 62 -14.80 4.72 17.83
C LEU A 62 -15.62 3.59 18.48
N PRO A 63 -15.66 3.51 19.82
CA PRO A 63 -16.30 2.39 20.51
C PRO A 63 -17.83 2.32 20.29
N ASP A 64 -18.46 3.45 19.95
CA ASP A 64 -19.90 3.57 19.73
C ASP A 64 -20.31 3.40 18.26
N VAL A 65 -19.36 3.21 17.33
CA VAL A 65 -19.61 2.95 15.94
C VAL A 65 -19.50 1.44 15.67
N ASN A 66 -20.54 0.86 15.14
CA ASN A 66 -20.49 -0.54 14.71
C ASN A 66 -19.73 -0.64 13.38
N ILE A 67 -18.57 -1.29 13.40
CA ILE A 67 -17.70 -1.41 12.22
C ILE A 67 -17.48 -2.89 11.91
N GLU A 68 -17.76 -3.27 10.68
CA GLU A 68 -17.40 -4.57 10.13
C GLU A 68 -16.12 -4.43 9.30
N PHE A 69 -15.03 -5.04 9.75
CA PHE A 69 -13.77 -5.06 9.01
C PHE A 69 -13.70 -6.30 8.12
N ILE A 70 -13.51 -6.07 6.83
CA ILE A 70 -13.41 -7.10 5.80
C ILE A 70 -11.95 -7.18 5.36
N VAL A 71 -11.34 -8.37 5.50
CA VAL A 71 -9.99 -8.62 5.00
C VAL A 71 -10.06 -9.06 3.54
N GLY A 72 -9.25 -8.43 2.72
CA GLY A 72 -9.17 -8.73 1.30
C GLY A 72 -7.74 -8.78 0.78
N ASN A 73 -7.57 -8.37 -0.46
CA ASN A 73 -6.30 -8.28 -1.15
C ASN A 73 -6.20 -6.96 -1.92
N ASN A 74 -5.04 -6.67 -2.51
CA ASN A 74 -4.80 -5.47 -3.32
C ASN A 74 -4.94 -5.74 -4.83
N ASP A 75 -5.82 -6.65 -5.22
CA ASP A 75 -6.06 -7.00 -6.63
C ASP A 75 -7.11 -6.06 -7.24
N LEU A 76 -6.72 -5.27 -8.22
CA LEU A 76 -7.58 -4.30 -8.90
C LEU A 76 -8.79 -4.96 -9.57
N ASP A 77 -8.64 -6.16 -10.13
CA ASP A 77 -9.75 -6.86 -10.79
C ASP A 77 -10.78 -7.33 -9.76
N PHE A 78 -10.36 -7.60 -8.53
CA PHE A 78 -11.28 -7.88 -7.44
C PHE A 78 -12.10 -6.64 -7.03
N TYR A 79 -11.49 -5.46 -6.97
CA TYR A 79 -12.23 -4.20 -6.71
C TYR A 79 -13.24 -3.90 -7.83
N LYS A 80 -12.86 -4.10 -9.08
CA LYS A 80 -13.78 -3.98 -10.22
C LYS A 80 -14.96 -4.94 -10.10
N PHE A 81 -14.68 -6.21 -9.74
CA PHE A 81 -15.71 -7.22 -9.53
C PHE A 81 -16.68 -6.82 -8.43
N LEU A 82 -16.20 -6.33 -7.28
CA LEU A 82 -17.06 -5.83 -6.20
C LEU A 82 -17.93 -4.68 -6.69
N ASN A 83 -17.35 -3.74 -7.42
CA ASN A 83 -18.05 -2.57 -7.96
C ASN A 83 -19.17 -2.98 -8.94
N GLU A 84 -18.88 -3.84 -9.88
CA GLU A 84 -19.84 -4.31 -10.91
C GLU A 84 -21.00 -5.11 -10.32
N ASN A 85 -20.81 -5.74 -9.17
CA ASN A 85 -21.82 -6.57 -8.51
C ASN A 85 -22.52 -5.87 -7.34
N GLY A 86 -22.33 -4.56 -7.15
CA GLY A 86 -22.95 -3.77 -6.08
C GLY A 86 -22.49 -4.17 -4.67
N GLY A 87 -21.31 -4.80 -4.56
CA GLY A 87 -20.72 -5.26 -3.30
C GLY A 87 -19.58 -4.39 -2.79
N LEU A 88 -19.47 -3.14 -3.25
CA LEU A 88 -18.42 -2.24 -2.79
C LEU A 88 -18.69 -1.79 -1.35
N PRO A 89 -17.78 -2.07 -0.38
CA PRO A 89 -17.94 -1.63 1.01
C PRO A 89 -18.01 -0.10 1.15
N ASP A 90 -18.45 0.38 2.32
CA ASP A 90 -18.56 1.82 2.58
C ASP A 90 -17.22 2.54 2.48
N ILE A 91 -16.19 1.90 3.05
CA ILE A 91 -14.81 2.40 3.03
C ILE A 91 -13.95 1.29 2.41
N ILE A 92 -13.17 1.67 1.43
CA ILE A 92 -12.22 0.74 0.79
C ILE A 92 -10.81 1.29 0.91
N THR A 93 -9.86 0.39 1.11
CA THR A 93 -8.45 0.73 1.18
C THR A 93 -7.67 -0.02 0.11
N CYS A 94 -6.58 0.56 -0.35
CA CYS A 94 -5.67 -0.09 -1.30
C CYS A 94 -4.22 0.34 -1.07
N CYS A 95 -3.30 -0.34 -1.72
CA CYS A 95 -1.89 -0.02 -1.75
C CYS A 95 -1.48 0.47 -3.14
N ARG A 96 -1.03 1.73 -3.21
CA ARG A 96 -0.35 2.30 -4.40
C ARG A 96 -1.14 2.23 -5.73
N PHE A 97 -2.47 2.37 -5.71
CA PHE A 97 -3.20 2.53 -6.96
C PHE A 97 -2.90 3.90 -7.58
N SER A 98 -2.53 3.92 -8.84
CA SER A 98 -2.45 5.15 -9.64
C SER A 98 -3.85 5.64 -10.02
N LEU A 99 -3.99 6.90 -10.44
CA LEU A 99 -5.25 7.39 -10.99
C LEU A 99 -5.73 6.59 -12.20
N HIS A 100 -4.79 6.07 -13.00
CA HIS A 100 -5.11 5.21 -14.14
C HIS A 100 -5.71 3.88 -13.69
N ASP A 101 -5.10 3.23 -12.70
CA ASP A 101 -5.61 1.97 -12.14
C ASP A 101 -6.98 2.16 -11.49
N ALA A 102 -7.16 3.25 -10.76
CA ALA A 102 -8.39 3.58 -10.04
C ALA A 102 -9.51 4.14 -10.93
N ALA A 103 -9.23 4.51 -12.18
CA ALA A 103 -10.19 5.12 -13.09
C ALA A 103 -11.52 4.33 -13.25
N PRO A 104 -11.53 2.99 -13.33
CA PRO A 104 -12.77 2.22 -13.42
C PRO A 104 -13.68 2.34 -12.20
N LEU A 105 -13.14 2.73 -11.04
CA LEU A 105 -13.90 2.87 -9.79
C LEU A 105 -14.40 4.30 -9.55
N LYS A 106 -13.90 5.28 -10.32
CA LYS A 106 -14.12 6.70 -10.09
C LYS A 106 -15.58 7.07 -9.84
N ASP A 107 -16.48 6.56 -10.71
CA ASP A 107 -17.90 6.92 -10.66
C ASP A 107 -18.67 6.27 -9.50
N SER A 108 -18.07 5.29 -8.84
CA SER A 108 -18.63 4.60 -7.67
C SER A 108 -18.08 5.12 -6.34
N LEU A 109 -17.15 6.08 -6.40
CA LEU A 109 -16.50 6.64 -5.22
C LEU A 109 -16.94 8.10 -4.99
N MET A 110 -17.03 8.48 -3.71
CA MET A 110 -17.31 9.86 -3.31
C MET A 110 -16.20 10.81 -3.77
N ASN A 111 -16.60 12.04 -4.09
CA ASN A 111 -15.63 13.11 -4.28
C ASN A 111 -15.27 13.75 -2.92
N LEU A 112 -14.06 13.55 -2.48
CA LEU A 112 -13.53 14.03 -1.21
C LEU A 112 -12.80 15.37 -1.31
N ALA A 113 -12.68 15.97 -2.50
CA ALA A 113 -11.84 17.15 -2.76
C ALA A 113 -12.12 18.37 -1.85
N THR A 114 -13.35 18.48 -1.30
CA THR A 114 -13.78 19.61 -0.47
C THR A 114 -13.95 19.24 1.00
N THR A 115 -13.55 18.04 1.40
CA THR A 115 -13.62 17.59 2.80
C THR A 115 -12.47 18.18 3.63
N ASN A 116 -12.65 18.24 4.95
CA ASN A 116 -11.61 18.65 5.87
C ASN A 116 -10.42 17.70 5.81
N GLU A 117 -10.69 16.42 5.63
CA GLU A 117 -9.71 15.33 5.53
C GLU A 117 -8.79 15.53 4.32
N ALA A 118 -9.34 15.87 3.15
CA ALA A 118 -8.53 16.22 1.99
C ALA A 118 -7.71 17.50 2.22
N GLY A 119 -8.28 18.48 2.95
CA GLY A 119 -7.58 19.72 3.32
C GLY A 119 -6.40 19.51 4.27
N ALA A 120 -6.37 18.41 5.02
CA ALA A 120 -5.28 18.05 5.92
C ALA A 120 -4.10 17.36 5.19
N VAL A 121 -4.34 16.80 4.00
CA VAL A 121 -3.31 16.15 3.20
C VAL A 121 -2.40 17.19 2.53
N TYR A 122 -1.08 16.98 2.59
CA TYR A 122 -0.13 17.84 1.88
C TYR A 122 -0.43 17.89 0.38
N ASN A 123 -0.47 19.09 -0.19
CA ASN A 123 -0.78 19.31 -1.60
C ASN A 123 0.07 18.48 -2.57
N THR A 124 1.32 18.22 -2.23
CA THR A 124 2.24 17.40 -3.04
C THR A 124 1.69 15.99 -3.25
N TYR A 125 1.14 15.37 -2.19
CA TYR A 125 0.52 14.05 -2.27
C TYR A 125 -0.89 14.13 -2.87
N LEU A 126 -1.70 15.08 -2.41
CA LEU A 126 -3.08 15.22 -2.90
C LEU A 126 -3.14 15.46 -4.41
N SER A 127 -2.18 16.18 -4.99
CA SER A 127 -2.12 16.44 -6.43
C SER A 127 -2.00 15.16 -7.27
N SER A 128 -1.41 14.09 -6.71
CA SER A 128 -1.28 12.79 -7.38
C SER A 128 -2.61 12.04 -7.49
N PHE A 129 -3.62 12.44 -6.70
CA PHE A 129 -4.95 11.83 -6.66
C PHE A 129 -6.04 12.71 -7.27
N LYS A 130 -5.65 13.86 -7.82
CA LYS A 130 -6.58 14.80 -8.41
C LYS A 130 -6.89 14.43 -9.86
N ASN A 131 -8.15 14.10 -10.13
CA ASN A 131 -8.63 13.85 -11.49
C ASN A 131 -8.63 15.13 -12.34
N GLU A 132 -8.75 15.00 -13.65
CA GLU A 132 -8.81 16.14 -14.59
C GLU A 132 -9.94 17.10 -14.31
N ASP A 133 -11.10 16.61 -13.82
CA ASP A 133 -12.26 17.41 -13.42
C ASP A 133 -12.10 18.06 -12.04
N GLY A 134 -10.97 17.88 -11.38
CA GLY A 134 -10.66 18.41 -10.07
C GLY A 134 -11.19 17.57 -8.90
N SER A 135 -11.91 16.48 -9.14
CA SER A 135 -12.36 15.56 -8.10
C SER A 135 -11.19 14.78 -7.51
N VAL A 136 -11.34 14.35 -6.25
CA VAL A 136 -10.40 13.49 -5.51
C VAL A 136 -11.22 12.37 -4.90
N ASN A 137 -10.99 11.14 -5.31
CA ASN A 137 -11.73 9.98 -4.82
C ASN A 137 -10.93 9.16 -3.81
N TRP A 138 -9.61 9.26 -3.84
CA TRP A 138 -8.69 8.56 -2.94
C TRP A 138 -7.89 9.56 -2.12
N LEU A 139 -7.73 9.29 -0.83
CA LEU A 139 -6.83 10.04 0.04
C LEU A 139 -5.68 9.14 0.51
N PRO A 140 -4.44 9.63 0.52
CA PRO A 140 -3.33 8.91 1.13
C PRO A 140 -3.47 8.94 2.65
N VAL A 141 -3.39 7.78 3.29
CA VAL A 141 -3.37 7.63 4.75
C VAL A 141 -1.95 7.83 5.27
N CYS A 142 -0.97 7.24 4.60
CA CYS A 142 0.44 7.43 4.93
C CYS A 142 1.31 7.42 3.67
N ALA A 143 2.54 7.89 3.83
CA ALA A 143 3.57 7.81 2.82
C ALA A 143 4.78 7.07 3.39
N ASP A 144 5.45 6.30 2.53
CA ASP A 144 6.72 5.66 2.83
C ASP A 144 7.88 6.46 2.19
N ALA A 145 9.00 6.53 2.90
CA ALA A 145 10.23 7.03 2.33
C ALA A 145 11.10 5.85 1.87
N HIS A 146 11.64 5.93 0.66
CA HIS A 146 12.51 4.92 0.06
C HIS A 146 13.95 5.44 0.02
N GLY A 147 14.88 4.57 0.37
CA GLY A 147 16.31 4.88 0.47
C GLY A 147 17.11 3.68 0.95
N PHE A 148 18.16 3.94 1.73
CA PHE A 148 18.99 2.89 2.28
C PHE A 148 18.73 2.71 3.78
N VAL A 149 18.34 1.50 4.17
CA VAL A 149 18.28 1.06 5.57
C VAL A 149 19.68 0.60 5.97
N VAL A 150 20.19 1.11 7.08
CA VAL A 150 21.59 0.92 7.49
C VAL A 150 21.66 0.36 8.89
N ASN A 151 22.43 -0.71 9.08
CA ASN A 151 22.75 -1.25 10.40
C ASN A 151 23.86 -0.40 11.05
N ARG A 152 23.46 0.67 11.79
CA ARG A 152 24.37 1.62 12.44
C ARG A 152 25.31 0.91 13.42
N GLY A 153 24.81 -0.09 14.12
CA GLY A 153 25.63 -0.87 15.06
C GLY A 153 26.83 -1.56 14.39
N LEU A 154 26.71 -2.00 13.13
CA LEU A 154 27.85 -2.54 12.38
C LEU A 154 28.88 -1.45 12.02
N PHE A 155 28.39 -0.26 11.61
CA PHE A 155 29.28 0.88 11.31
C PHE A 155 30.09 1.27 12.54
N GLU A 156 29.47 1.39 13.70
CA GLU A 156 30.14 1.68 14.98
C GLU A 156 31.12 0.57 15.36
N LYS A 157 30.70 -0.70 15.28
CA LYS A 157 31.51 -1.87 15.64
C LYS A 157 32.82 -1.94 14.86
N TYR A 158 32.78 -1.61 13.57
CA TYR A 158 33.96 -1.70 12.68
C TYR A 158 34.65 -0.36 12.47
N GLY A 159 34.17 0.71 13.09
CA GLY A 159 34.77 2.05 12.95
C GLY A 159 34.66 2.61 11.53
N ILE A 160 33.63 2.21 10.78
CA ILE A 160 33.34 2.68 9.43
C ILE A 160 32.42 3.90 9.54
N PRO A 161 32.73 5.06 8.94
CA PRO A 161 31.82 6.21 8.98
C PRO A 161 30.55 5.95 8.15
N LEU A 162 29.41 6.48 8.62
CA LEU A 162 28.17 6.45 7.84
C LEU A 162 28.35 7.22 6.51
N PRO A 163 27.83 6.70 5.40
CA PRO A 163 27.89 7.38 4.12
C PRO A 163 27.19 8.73 4.12
N THR A 164 27.78 9.71 3.44
CA THR A 164 27.24 11.04 3.23
C THR A 164 27.13 11.41 1.75
N ASP A 165 27.67 10.57 0.88
CA ASP A 165 27.66 10.72 -0.58
C ASP A 165 27.90 9.37 -1.25
N TYR A 166 27.86 9.32 -2.57
CA TYR A 166 28.05 8.09 -3.35
C TYR A 166 29.41 7.44 -3.11
N ASP A 167 30.50 8.22 -3.09
CA ASP A 167 31.86 7.69 -2.93
C ASP A 167 32.07 7.08 -1.54
N SER A 168 31.55 7.71 -0.49
CA SER A 168 31.58 7.17 0.87
C SER A 168 30.69 5.94 1.03
N PHE A 169 29.57 5.86 0.31
CA PHE A 169 28.72 4.68 0.26
C PHE A 169 29.46 3.48 -0.35
N VAL A 170 30.11 3.67 -1.50
CA VAL A 170 30.94 2.64 -2.14
C VAL A 170 32.11 2.23 -1.25
N SER A 171 32.77 3.21 -0.63
CA SER A 171 33.88 2.97 0.30
C SER A 171 33.45 2.12 1.51
N ALA A 172 32.26 2.38 2.03
CA ALA A 172 31.69 1.58 3.12
C ALA A 172 31.43 0.14 2.68
N CYS A 173 30.85 -0.07 1.49
CA CYS A 173 30.65 -1.42 0.93
C CYS A 173 31.98 -2.20 0.85
N GLN A 174 33.03 -1.55 0.34
CA GLN A 174 34.36 -2.16 0.23
C GLN A 174 35.03 -2.42 1.60
N ALA A 175 34.78 -1.55 2.58
CA ALA A 175 35.28 -1.71 3.92
C ALA A 175 34.63 -2.93 4.61
N PHE A 176 33.32 -3.08 4.53
CA PHE A 176 32.60 -4.24 5.06
C PHE A 176 33.03 -5.54 4.41
N ALA A 177 33.24 -5.56 3.09
CA ALA A 177 33.74 -6.74 2.38
C ALA A 177 35.05 -7.29 2.95
N LYS A 178 35.96 -6.43 3.46
CA LYS A 178 37.21 -6.84 4.12
C LYS A 178 36.99 -7.57 5.45
N HIS A 179 35.80 -7.40 6.04
CA HIS A 179 35.38 -8.07 7.27
C HIS A 179 34.46 -9.27 6.99
N GLY A 180 34.27 -9.66 5.73
CA GLY A 180 33.36 -10.73 5.33
C GLY A 180 31.88 -10.40 5.47
N ILE A 181 31.56 -9.11 5.57
CA ILE A 181 30.16 -8.60 5.68
C ILE A 181 29.76 -8.06 4.31
N ARG A 182 28.54 -8.38 3.88
CA ARG A 182 27.96 -7.79 2.67
C ARG A 182 27.69 -6.30 2.91
N GLY A 183 28.24 -5.44 2.07
CA GLY A 183 28.09 -4.00 2.24
C GLY A 183 26.70 -3.51 1.87
N PHE A 184 26.17 -3.98 0.73
CA PHE A 184 24.84 -3.63 0.22
C PHE A 184 24.18 -4.80 -0.49
N ASP A 185 22.87 -4.93 -0.33
CA ASP A 185 22.00 -5.88 -1.04
C ASP A 185 20.57 -5.36 -1.19
N ALA A 186 19.70 -6.10 -1.89
CA ALA A 186 18.25 -5.83 -1.96
C ALA A 186 17.50 -7.12 -2.34
N ASP A 187 16.18 -7.11 -2.14
CA ASP A 187 15.27 -8.21 -2.47
C ASP A 187 14.87 -8.20 -3.95
N TYR A 188 15.84 -8.38 -4.84
CA TYR A 188 15.64 -8.29 -6.29
C TYR A 188 14.85 -9.45 -6.91
N THR A 189 14.26 -10.35 -6.13
CA THR A 189 13.23 -11.27 -6.60
C THR A 189 11.95 -10.56 -7.03
N TYR A 190 11.76 -9.31 -6.57
CA TYR A 190 10.63 -8.49 -6.96
C TYR A 190 11.04 -7.43 -7.98
N ASP A 191 10.36 -7.39 -9.13
CA ASP A 191 10.64 -6.44 -10.21
C ASP A 191 10.58 -4.99 -9.74
N TYR A 192 9.62 -4.67 -8.83
CA TYR A 192 9.46 -3.32 -8.31
C TYR A 192 10.67 -2.85 -7.50
N THR A 193 11.38 -3.71 -6.75
CA THR A 193 12.58 -3.34 -6.00
C THR A 193 13.69 -2.87 -6.94
N CYS A 194 13.89 -3.56 -8.06
CA CYS A 194 14.84 -3.15 -9.08
C CYS A 194 14.45 -1.80 -9.69
N MET A 195 13.16 -1.63 -10.03
CA MET A 195 12.65 -0.38 -10.61
C MET A 195 12.76 0.80 -9.65
N GLU A 196 12.42 0.61 -8.38
CA GLU A 196 12.51 1.66 -7.35
C GLU A 196 13.96 2.03 -7.04
N THR A 197 14.89 1.06 -7.00
CA THR A 197 16.33 1.34 -6.86
C THR A 197 16.85 2.14 -8.05
N LEU A 198 16.50 1.76 -9.27
CA LEU A 198 16.85 2.50 -10.49
C LEU A 198 16.29 3.93 -10.44
N GLN A 199 15.02 4.09 -10.09
CA GLN A 199 14.38 5.40 -9.98
C GLN A 199 15.06 6.28 -8.92
N GLY A 200 15.33 5.71 -7.73
CA GLY A 200 15.99 6.41 -6.65
C GLY A 200 17.38 6.92 -7.03
N LEU A 201 18.18 6.07 -7.70
CA LEU A 201 19.52 6.44 -8.18
C LEU A 201 19.48 7.40 -9.38
N SER A 202 18.35 7.52 -10.07
CA SER A 202 18.18 8.34 -11.29
C SER A 202 17.36 9.62 -11.06
N VAL A 203 17.12 10.01 -9.81
CA VAL A 203 16.28 11.18 -9.51
C VAL A 203 16.85 12.46 -10.13
N SER A 204 18.16 12.63 -10.18
CA SER A 204 18.81 13.80 -10.81
C SER A 204 18.45 13.91 -12.29
N GLU A 205 18.59 12.82 -13.04
CA GLU A 205 18.26 12.75 -14.46
C GLU A 205 16.76 12.95 -14.68
N LEU A 206 15.93 12.21 -13.95
CA LEU A 206 14.48 12.29 -14.07
C LEU A 206 13.89 13.63 -13.64
N SER A 207 14.54 14.36 -12.74
CA SER A 207 14.14 15.69 -12.27
C SER A 207 14.74 16.83 -13.09
N SER A 208 15.64 16.56 -14.04
CA SER A 208 16.14 17.54 -14.99
C SER A 208 15.04 18.11 -15.89
N ALA A 209 15.31 19.17 -16.63
CA ALA A 209 14.34 19.72 -17.58
C ALA A 209 13.94 18.70 -18.65
N GLU A 210 14.90 17.90 -19.14
CA GLU A 210 14.68 16.85 -20.13
C GLU A 210 13.93 15.65 -19.53
N GLY A 211 14.27 15.25 -18.30
CA GLY A 211 13.56 14.18 -17.58
C GLY A 211 12.10 14.55 -17.32
N ARG A 212 11.82 15.79 -16.91
CA ARG A 212 10.45 16.28 -16.76
C ARG A 212 9.68 16.28 -18.07
N LYS A 213 10.32 16.69 -19.17
CA LYS A 213 9.72 16.66 -20.50
C LYS A 213 9.38 15.21 -20.92
N TRP A 214 10.31 14.28 -20.70
CA TRP A 214 10.06 12.86 -20.98
C TRP A 214 8.89 12.31 -20.15
N ARG A 215 8.87 12.53 -18.84
CA ARG A 215 7.78 12.09 -17.95
C ARG A 215 6.43 12.65 -18.36
N SER A 216 6.37 13.94 -18.71
CA SER A 216 5.14 14.58 -19.19
C SER A 216 4.64 13.95 -20.51
N ALA A 217 5.53 13.64 -21.44
CA ALA A 217 5.17 12.99 -22.69
C ALA A 217 4.73 11.52 -22.47
N TYR A 218 5.40 10.80 -21.56
CA TYR A 218 5.05 9.42 -21.22
C TYR A 218 3.70 9.32 -20.50
N SER A 219 3.36 10.30 -19.66
CA SER A 219 2.09 10.35 -18.92
C SER A 219 0.89 10.72 -19.80
N ASP A 220 1.10 11.18 -21.04
CA ASP A 220 0.04 11.47 -21.99
C ASP A 220 -0.36 10.18 -22.72
N PRO A 221 -1.60 9.66 -22.51
CA PRO A 221 -2.05 8.42 -23.16
C PRO A 221 -1.94 8.42 -24.67
N ALA A 222 -2.02 9.59 -25.32
CA ALA A 222 -1.86 9.74 -26.77
C ALA A 222 -0.40 9.57 -27.25
N ASN A 223 0.56 9.65 -26.34
CA ASN A 223 1.99 9.64 -26.65
C ASN A 223 2.75 8.47 -26.02
N THR A 224 2.21 7.80 -24.99
CA THR A 224 2.90 6.76 -24.21
C THR A 224 3.60 5.73 -25.09
N GLU A 225 2.92 5.20 -26.11
CA GLU A 225 3.48 4.19 -27.02
C GLU A 225 4.55 4.74 -27.99
N LYS A 226 4.69 6.07 -28.08
CA LYS A 226 5.61 6.75 -29.01
C LYS A 226 6.87 7.29 -28.29
N VAL A 227 6.86 7.27 -26.96
CA VAL A 227 7.96 7.81 -26.17
C VAL A 227 8.96 6.70 -25.90
N GLY A 228 10.11 6.77 -26.55
CA GLY A 228 11.22 5.84 -26.35
C GLY A 228 12.08 6.20 -25.14
N LEU A 229 13.06 5.36 -24.86
CA LEU A 229 14.10 5.59 -23.85
C LEU A 229 15.38 6.16 -24.48
N ASP A 230 15.62 5.87 -25.75
CA ASP A 230 16.75 6.38 -26.52
C ASP A 230 16.66 7.91 -26.70
N ASP A 231 17.81 8.59 -26.85
CA ASP A 231 17.90 10.04 -27.00
C ASP A 231 17.20 10.86 -25.89
N THR A 232 17.15 10.30 -24.68
CA THR A 232 16.54 10.89 -23.49
C THR A 232 17.51 10.85 -22.30
N VAL A 233 17.02 11.00 -21.07
CA VAL A 233 17.81 10.87 -19.85
C VAL A 233 18.12 9.41 -19.46
N TRP A 234 17.39 8.44 -20.00
CA TRP A 234 17.48 7.05 -19.60
C TRP A 234 18.82 6.37 -19.90
N PRO A 235 19.50 6.59 -21.03
CA PRO A 235 20.83 6.01 -21.24
C PRO A 235 21.83 6.38 -20.15
N THR A 236 21.77 7.63 -19.64
CA THR A 236 22.61 8.06 -18.49
C THR A 236 22.16 7.37 -17.21
N ALA A 237 20.86 7.31 -16.92
CA ALA A 237 20.32 6.62 -15.77
C ALA A 237 20.74 5.13 -15.73
N PHE A 238 20.61 4.42 -16.83
CA PHE A 238 21.06 3.02 -16.94
C PHE A 238 22.57 2.86 -16.72
N LYS A 239 23.36 3.74 -17.29
CA LYS A 239 24.82 3.72 -17.11
C LYS A 239 25.20 3.95 -15.63
N ASN A 240 24.52 4.87 -14.95
CA ASN A 240 24.74 5.13 -13.52
C ASN A 240 24.32 3.90 -12.68
N PHE A 241 23.22 3.25 -13.04
CA PHE A 241 22.77 2.02 -12.38
C PHE A 241 23.74 0.84 -12.60
N GLU A 242 24.24 0.63 -13.81
CA GLU A 242 25.30 -0.34 -14.08
C GLU A 242 26.56 -0.07 -13.24
N GLN A 243 26.94 1.20 -13.09
CA GLN A 243 28.07 1.56 -12.25
C GLN A 243 27.81 1.21 -10.78
N PHE A 244 26.61 1.54 -10.27
CA PHE A 244 26.18 1.17 -8.92
C PHE A 244 26.27 -0.35 -8.68
N ILE A 245 25.79 -1.17 -9.61
CA ILE A 245 25.89 -2.63 -9.53
C ILE A 245 27.34 -3.08 -9.39
N ARG A 246 28.23 -2.53 -10.21
CA ARG A 246 29.68 -2.85 -10.15
C ARG A 246 30.32 -2.42 -8.83
N ASP A 247 30.03 -1.20 -8.39
CA ASP A 247 30.65 -0.60 -7.21
C ASP A 247 30.20 -1.25 -5.91
N THR A 248 28.96 -1.69 -5.83
CA THR A 248 28.41 -2.42 -4.67
C THR A 248 28.75 -3.91 -4.68
N GLY A 249 29.22 -4.45 -5.81
CA GLY A 249 29.53 -5.86 -6.00
C GLY A 249 28.27 -6.74 -6.11
N LEU A 250 27.12 -6.15 -6.47
CA LEU A 250 25.92 -6.93 -6.81
C LEU A 250 26.19 -7.85 -7.99
N ASN A 251 25.63 -9.04 -7.97
CA ASN A 251 25.84 -10.06 -9.00
C ASN A 251 24.58 -10.93 -9.19
N ALA A 252 24.62 -11.85 -10.16
CA ALA A 252 23.46 -12.66 -10.51
C ALA A 252 22.93 -13.55 -9.37
N ALA A 253 23.76 -13.91 -8.39
CA ALA A 253 23.30 -14.72 -7.25
C ALA A 253 22.41 -13.91 -6.31
N ASP A 254 22.59 -12.58 -6.24
CA ASP A 254 21.80 -11.70 -5.39
C ASP A 254 20.36 -11.53 -5.92
N LEU A 255 20.11 -11.82 -7.22
CA LEU A 255 18.77 -11.79 -7.83
C LEU A 255 17.81 -12.86 -7.26
N THR A 256 18.29 -13.79 -6.47
CA THR A 256 17.46 -14.84 -5.84
C THR A 256 17.07 -14.49 -4.40
N LEU A 257 17.58 -13.39 -3.85
CA LEU A 257 17.28 -12.96 -2.50
C LEU A 257 15.88 -12.34 -2.43
N ASN A 258 15.10 -12.79 -1.49
CA ASN A 258 13.80 -12.24 -1.19
C ASN A 258 13.86 -11.31 0.05
N TYR A 259 12.75 -10.72 0.40
CA TYR A 259 12.65 -9.81 1.55
C TYR A 259 13.08 -10.46 2.86
N ASP A 260 12.65 -11.70 3.12
CA ASP A 260 12.99 -12.41 4.37
C ASP A 260 14.49 -12.70 4.46
N ASP A 261 15.14 -13.07 3.33
CA ASP A 261 16.59 -13.27 3.27
C ASP A 261 17.35 -11.97 3.63
N ILE A 262 16.91 -10.83 3.12
CA ILE A 262 17.50 -9.52 3.42
C ILE A 262 17.33 -9.16 4.91
N MET A 263 16.14 -9.34 5.45
CA MET A 263 15.86 -9.05 6.86
C MET A 263 16.65 -9.97 7.79
N ASP A 264 16.80 -11.25 7.45
CA ASP A 264 17.60 -12.21 8.24
C ASP A 264 19.09 -11.88 8.22
N ARG A 265 19.63 -11.45 7.08
CA ARG A 265 21.02 -10.96 7.00
C ARG A 265 21.25 -9.69 7.81
N MET A 266 20.26 -8.79 7.87
CA MET A 266 20.33 -7.61 8.74
C MET A 266 20.33 -8.00 10.22
N ARG A 267 19.48 -8.95 10.63
CA ARG A 267 19.38 -9.49 12.00
C ARG A 267 20.67 -10.21 12.43
N SER A 268 21.23 -11.00 11.54
CA SER A 268 22.47 -11.74 11.82
C SER A 268 23.74 -10.87 11.78
N GLY A 269 23.65 -9.64 11.26
CA GLY A 269 24.79 -8.75 11.06
C GLY A 269 25.68 -9.15 9.88
N GLU A 270 25.15 -9.90 8.93
CA GLU A 270 25.83 -10.29 7.68
C GLU A 270 25.68 -9.25 6.57
N LEU A 271 24.74 -8.30 6.72
CA LEU A 271 24.44 -7.23 5.78
C LEU A 271 24.49 -5.86 6.48
N ALA A 272 25.22 -4.91 5.89
CA ALA A 272 25.39 -3.59 6.47
C ALA A 272 24.31 -2.60 6.01
N MET A 273 23.89 -2.65 4.75
CA MET A 273 22.93 -1.74 4.14
C MET A 273 22.06 -2.49 3.14
N PHE A 274 20.80 -2.08 3.02
CA PHE A 274 19.93 -2.55 1.94
C PHE A 274 19.00 -1.45 1.43
N PHE A 275 18.51 -1.62 0.19
CA PHE A 275 17.40 -0.80 -0.30
C PHE A 275 16.13 -1.19 0.44
N GLY A 276 15.47 -0.19 1.04
CA GLY A 276 14.26 -0.43 1.80
C GLY A 276 13.51 0.87 2.08
N THR A 277 12.57 0.79 3.01
CA THR A 277 11.69 1.90 3.37
C THR A 277 11.88 2.34 4.82
N SER A 278 11.34 3.50 5.14
CA SER A 278 11.31 4.00 6.52
C SER A 278 10.62 3.02 7.49
N ALA A 279 9.64 2.24 7.03
CA ALA A 279 8.99 1.21 7.83
C ALA A 279 9.95 0.07 8.23
N ASN A 280 10.90 -0.31 7.36
CA ASN A 280 11.88 -1.34 7.67
C ASN A 280 12.81 -0.94 8.83
N VAL A 281 13.15 0.34 8.93
CA VAL A 281 13.93 0.88 10.07
C VAL A 281 13.19 0.62 11.38
N LYS A 282 11.90 0.95 11.43
CA LYS A 282 11.09 0.75 12.64
C LYS A 282 10.98 -0.73 13.00
N ILE A 283 10.74 -1.61 12.03
CA ILE A 283 10.65 -3.06 12.25
C ILE A 283 11.95 -3.58 12.89
N LEU A 284 13.11 -3.24 12.33
CA LEU A 284 14.40 -3.70 12.86
C LEU A 284 14.73 -3.08 14.22
N GLN A 285 14.37 -1.81 14.45
CA GLN A 285 14.56 -1.17 15.76
C GLN A 285 13.70 -1.82 16.84
N ASP A 286 12.47 -2.21 16.56
CA ASP A 286 11.59 -2.92 17.49
C ASP A 286 12.15 -4.32 17.84
N GLU A 287 12.92 -4.92 16.96
CA GLU A 287 13.67 -6.16 17.20
C GLU A 287 15.03 -5.93 17.91
N GLY A 288 15.38 -4.69 18.24
CA GLY A 288 16.61 -4.33 18.95
C GLY A 288 17.83 -4.15 18.05
N ILE A 289 17.65 -4.06 16.74
CA ILE A 289 18.75 -3.79 15.79
C ILE A 289 18.91 -2.26 15.66
N ASP A 290 20.09 -1.75 15.95
CA ASP A 290 20.38 -0.32 15.81
C ASP A 290 20.51 0.07 14.34
N THR A 291 19.43 0.61 13.79
CA THR A 291 19.31 0.99 12.38
C THR A 291 19.05 2.49 12.21
N THR A 292 19.44 2.99 11.05
CA THR A 292 19.12 4.34 10.59
C THR A 292 18.75 4.33 9.11
N PHE A 293 18.26 5.45 8.60
CA PHE A 293 17.81 5.61 7.23
C PHE A 293 18.66 6.67 6.52
N LEU A 294 19.14 6.35 5.33
CA LEU A 294 19.92 7.27 4.49
C LEU A 294 19.22 7.49 3.14
N PRO A 295 19.41 8.69 2.54
CA PRO A 295 18.89 8.98 1.21
C PRO A 295 19.61 8.19 0.13
N PHE A 296 19.06 8.19 -1.08
CA PHE A 296 19.82 7.84 -2.27
C PHE A 296 20.93 8.86 -2.51
N PHE A 297 22.08 8.37 -2.92
CA PHE A 297 23.24 9.18 -3.27
C PHE A 297 23.42 9.18 -4.79
N GLY A 298 23.21 10.32 -5.42
CA GLY A 298 23.50 10.50 -6.84
C GLY A 298 25.01 10.59 -7.09
N GLN A 299 25.46 10.10 -8.24
CA GLN A 299 26.86 10.23 -8.68
C GLN A 299 27.26 11.69 -8.97
N ASP A 300 26.29 12.58 -9.06
CA ASP A 300 26.45 14.04 -9.18
C ASP A 300 26.58 14.77 -7.84
N GLY A 301 26.63 14.03 -6.73
CA GLY A 301 26.73 14.57 -5.37
C GLY A 301 25.39 15.03 -4.77
N GLN A 302 24.28 14.86 -5.47
CA GLN A 302 22.96 15.16 -4.92
C GLN A 302 22.44 14.00 -4.05
N GLN A 303 21.53 14.33 -3.13
CA GLN A 303 20.90 13.36 -2.23
C GLN A 303 19.38 13.47 -2.33
N TRP A 304 18.69 12.33 -2.32
CA TRP A 304 17.26 12.27 -2.55
C TRP A 304 16.59 11.30 -1.59
N LEU A 305 15.45 11.69 -1.05
CA LEU A 305 14.48 10.77 -0.50
C LEU A 305 13.33 10.66 -1.51
N MET A 306 13.04 9.45 -1.92
CA MET A 306 11.85 9.16 -2.71
C MET A 306 10.72 8.86 -1.73
N THR A 307 9.60 9.58 -1.83
CA THR A 307 8.43 9.34 -0.99
C THR A 307 7.24 9.00 -1.85
N THR A 308 6.51 7.97 -1.45
CA THR A 308 5.31 7.52 -2.17
C THR A 308 4.14 7.39 -1.20
N PRO A 309 2.93 7.82 -1.58
CA PRO A 309 1.73 7.44 -0.86
C PRO A 309 1.61 5.91 -0.89
N TYR A 310 1.61 5.30 0.29
CA TYR A 310 1.62 3.85 0.40
C TYR A 310 0.23 3.28 0.61
N PHE A 311 -0.50 3.80 1.57
CA PHE A 311 -1.82 3.36 1.95
C PHE A 311 -2.84 4.42 1.55
N GLN A 312 -3.91 4.00 0.86
CA GLN A 312 -4.93 4.88 0.30
C GLN A 312 -6.31 4.43 0.77
N VAL A 313 -7.21 5.39 0.93
CA VAL A 313 -8.59 5.16 1.36
C VAL A 313 -9.57 5.91 0.47
N ALA A 314 -10.69 5.30 0.17
CA ALA A 314 -11.81 5.90 -0.54
C ALA A 314 -13.15 5.50 0.10
N LEU A 315 -14.19 6.30 -0.16
CA LEU A 315 -15.54 6.07 0.31
C LEU A 315 -16.47 5.75 -0.85
N ASN A 316 -17.39 4.81 -0.64
CA ASN A 316 -18.42 4.45 -1.59
C ASN A 316 -19.40 5.63 -1.80
N ARG A 317 -19.71 5.95 -3.05
CA ARG A 317 -20.65 7.03 -3.41
C ARG A 317 -22.07 6.81 -2.87
N GLU A 318 -22.49 5.57 -2.66
CA GLU A 318 -23.82 5.27 -2.11
C GLU A 318 -24.06 5.92 -0.74
N LEU A 319 -22.99 6.21 0.01
CA LEU A 319 -23.05 6.98 1.26
C LEU A 319 -23.64 8.39 1.09
N GLU A 320 -23.61 8.96 -0.12
CA GLU A 320 -24.22 10.27 -0.39
C GLU A 320 -25.75 10.24 -0.25
N GLN A 321 -26.38 9.06 -0.33
CA GLN A 321 -27.81 8.86 -0.23
C GLN A 321 -28.29 8.65 1.22
N ASP A 322 -27.37 8.35 2.17
CA ASP A 322 -27.66 8.16 3.59
C ASP A 322 -26.73 9.03 4.44
N SER A 323 -27.24 10.18 4.87
CA SER A 323 -26.44 11.15 5.63
C SER A 323 -25.94 10.60 6.98
N ALA A 324 -26.74 9.78 7.66
CA ALA A 324 -26.36 9.23 8.97
C ALA A 324 -25.23 8.18 8.82
N ARG A 325 -25.33 7.32 7.82
CA ARG A 325 -24.29 6.34 7.48
C ARG A 325 -23.03 7.04 6.99
N ARG A 326 -23.17 8.04 6.12
CA ARG A 326 -22.05 8.86 5.65
C ARG A 326 -21.31 9.54 6.80
N ASP A 327 -22.03 10.14 7.75
CA ASP A 327 -21.42 10.85 8.87
C ASP A 327 -20.60 9.89 9.76
N LYS A 328 -21.06 8.64 9.94
CA LYS A 328 -20.29 7.58 10.62
C LYS A 328 -19.05 7.16 9.79
N ALA A 329 -19.21 6.97 8.48
CA ALA A 329 -18.09 6.65 7.60
C ALA A 329 -17.02 7.76 7.60
N MET A 330 -17.43 9.03 7.63
CA MET A 330 -16.52 10.18 7.75
C MET A 330 -15.79 10.20 9.09
N GLN A 331 -16.41 9.77 10.21
CA GLN A 331 -15.71 9.61 11.49
C GLN A 331 -14.63 8.53 11.39
N VAL A 332 -14.94 7.40 10.76
CA VAL A 332 -13.93 6.34 10.52
C VAL A 332 -12.80 6.89 9.64
N LEU A 333 -13.12 7.57 8.54
CA LEU A 333 -12.11 8.20 7.69
C LEU A 333 -11.23 9.18 8.45
N HIS A 334 -11.83 10.00 9.31
CA HIS A 334 -11.09 10.95 10.15
C HIS A 334 -10.09 10.24 11.06
N VAL A 335 -10.49 9.16 11.73
CA VAL A 335 -9.59 8.34 12.56
C VAL A 335 -8.49 7.71 11.71
N MET A 336 -8.80 7.23 10.51
CA MET A 336 -7.81 6.64 9.60
C MET A 336 -6.76 7.65 9.13
N LEU A 337 -7.07 8.94 9.09
CA LEU A 337 -6.17 10.01 8.65
C LEU A 337 -5.57 10.82 9.82
N SER A 338 -5.96 10.53 11.07
CA SER A 338 -5.39 11.16 12.26
C SER A 338 -4.09 10.48 12.70
N GLU A 339 -3.15 11.29 13.22
CA GLU A 339 -1.89 10.80 13.81
C GLU A 339 -2.12 10.06 15.14
#